data_994c5658624f99a4106f1f7490c5f937
#
_entry.id   994c5658624f99a4106f1f7490c5f937
#
_cell.length_a   1.000
_cell.length_b   1.000
_cell.length_c   1.000
_cell.angle_alpha   90.00
_cell.angle_beta   90.00
_cell.angle_gamma   90.00
#
_symmetry.space_group_name_H-M   'P 1'
#
loop_
_entity.id
_entity.type
_entity.pdbx_description
1 polymer ?
#
loop_
_entity_poly.entity_id
_entity_poly.type
_entity_poly.pdbx_seq_one_letter_code
_entity_poly.pdbx_strand_id
1 'polypeptide(L)'
;MSDIPFIKDFNFEYGACERLSPLVRRVIANNPGPYTYSGSGTYLVGSIEGPIVIIDPGPALSDHCDAVAAAVGHAKVDAILVTHTHLDHCGGARELSEALNTPVHAFGAHPVADARDDAPALDEGGDYRFRPDHHIANGDTYSGPGWTLTAVHTPGHLSNHLCFALQEEKALFTGDHIMGWATTVVAPPDGDMAAYIESLELLLSRDDEIYYPTHGAPIKNPQAFTRAVRAHRFFRDGQIVEQLKSGRETIGEIVPVMYASVDKRLHPAAALNVYAHLIRLVTNGNVTCDGEPTMASRYRLA
;
A
#
# COMPACT_ATOMS: atom_id res chain seq x y z
N MET A 1 17.64 -5.22 -16.46
CA MET A 1 16.32 -5.14 -15.83
C MET A 1 16.47 -5.62 -14.40
N SER A 2 16.07 -4.87 -13.41
CA SER A 2 15.95 -5.38 -12.05
C SER A 2 14.69 -6.24 -12.01
N ASP A 3 14.83 -7.55 -12.17
CA ASP A 3 13.69 -8.44 -12.11
C ASP A 3 13.25 -8.54 -10.64
N ILE A 4 12.14 -7.87 -10.31
CA ILE A 4 11.48 -8.05 -9.01
C ILE A 4 10.92 -9.48 -9.03
N PRO A 5 11.22 -10.31 -8.00
CA PRO A 5 10.75 -11.69 -7.94
C PRO A 5 9.28 -11.75 -7.51
N PHE A 6 8.39 -11.28 -8.38
CA PHE A 6 6.96 -11.29 -8.13
C PHE A 6 6.41 -12.69 -7.91
N ILE A 7 5.54 -12.82 -6.92
CA ILE A 7 4.83 -14.05 -6.55
C ILE A 7 3.42 -13.95 -7.13
N LYS A 8 3.18 -14.66 -8.23
CA LYS A 8 1.90 -14.59 -8.95
C LYS A 8 0.95 -15.74 -8.63
N ASP A 9 1.46 -16.82 -8.06
CA ASP A 9 0.67 -18.00 -7.74
C ASP A 9 0.69 -18.23 -6.23
N PHE A 10 -0.50 -18.26 -5.61
CA PHE A 10 -0.70 -18.71 -4.24
C PHE A 10 -2.13 -19.26 -4.08
N ASN A 11 -2.27 -20.22 -3.20
CA ASN A 11 -3.55 -20.84 -2.93
C ASN A 11 -4.27 -20.05 -1.83
N PHE A 12 -5.53 -19.77 -2.04
CA PHE A 12 -6.41 -19.15 -1.06
C PHE A 12 -7.88 -19.48 -1.40
N GLU A 13 -8.78 -19.22 -0.45
CA GLU A 13 -10.21 -19.31 -0.63
C GLU A 13 -10.83 -18.01 -0.08
N TYR A 14 -11.72 -17.39 -0.86
CA TYR A 14 -12.42 -16.17 -0.43
C TYR A 14 -13.24 -16.41 0.83
N GLY A 15 -13.15 -15.50 1.79
CA GLY A 15 -13.88 -15.58 3.05
C GLY A 15 -13.39 -16.65 4.02
N ALA A 16 -12.52 -17.57 3.59
CA ALA A 16 -11.94 -18.56 4.50
C ALA A 16 -10.86 -17.94 5.40
N CYS A 17 -10.85 -18.30 6.68
CA CYS A 17 -9.83 -17.90 7.61
C CYS A 17 -8.60 -18.80 7.49
N GLU A 18 -7.55 -18.30 6.84
CA GLU A 18 -6.27 -18.99 6.68
C GLU A 18 -5.33 -18.68 7.86
N ARG A 19 -4.72 -19.71 8.45
CA ARG A 19 -3.66 -19.53 9.45
C ARG A 19 -2.31 -19.47 8.76
N LEU A 20 -1.64 -18.31 8.81
CA LEU A 20 -0.32 -18.09 8.20
C LEU A 20 0.83 -18.39 9.15
N SER A 21 0.62 -18.16 10.46
CA SER A 21 1.59 -18.40 11.52
C SER A 21 0.88 -18.67 12.86
N PRO A 22 1.61 -18.92 13.96
CA PRO A 22 1.00 -19.00 15.29
C PRO A 22 0.17 -17.77 15.68
N LEU A 23 0.61 -16.57 15.29
CA LEU A 23 -0.03 -15.29 15.67
C LEU A 23 -0.80 -14.61 14.56
N VAL A 24 -0.71 -15.08 13.29
CA VAL A 24 -1.29 -14.40 12.14
C VAL A 24 -2.29 -15.28 11.41
N ARG A 25 -3.51 -14.78 11.26
CA ARG A 25 -4.57 -15.32 10.40
C ARG A 25 -4.95 -14.31 9.36
N ARG A 26 -5.46 -14.75 8.21
CA ARG A 26 -5.89 -13.89 7.11
C ARG A 26 -7.24 -14.33 6.56
N VAL A 27 -8.07 -13.36 6.19
CA VAL A 27 -9.28 -13.54 5.39
C VAL A 27 -9.16 -12.69 4.15
N ILE A 28 -9.36 -13.26 2.96
CA ILE A 28 -9.27 -12.52 1.68
C ILE A 28 -10.67 -12.18 1.20
N ALA A 29 -10.90 -10.90 0.90
CA ALA A 29 -12.13 -10.39 0.33
C ALA A 29 -12.27 -10.78 -1.14
N ASN A 30 -13.50 -11.03 -1.61
CA ASN A 30 -13.79 -11.33 -3.01
C ASN A 30 -13.99 -10.02 -3.82
N ASN A 31 -12.88 -9.25 -3.92
CA ASN A 31 -12.79 -8.02 -4.70
C ASN A 31 -11.61 -8.03 -5.68
N PRO A 32 -11.48 -9.06 -6.55
CA PRO A 32 -10.36 -9.12 -7.48
C PRO A 32 -10.42 -7.97 -8.49
N GLY A 33 -9.27 -7.36 -8.77
CA GLY A 33 -9.19 -6.21 -9.65
C GLY A 33 -7.78 -5.92 -10.15
N PRO A 34 -7.64 -4.91 -11.04
CA PRO A 34 -6.32 -4.51 -11.56
C PRO A 34 -5.38 -3.95 -10.50
N TYR A 35 -5.89 -3.51 -9.35
CA TYR A 35 -5.15 -2.93 -8.24
C TYR A 35 -5.13 -3.85 -7.03
N THR A 36 -6.18 -4.64 -6.82
CA THR A 36 -6.33 -5.57 -5.70
C THR A 36 -5.83 -6.99 -6.00
N TYR A 37 -5.48 -7.28 -7.25
CA TYR A 37 -5.04 -8.61 -7.71
C TYR A 37 -6.13 -9.67 -7.44
N SER A 38 -5.88 -10.53 -6.47
CA SER A 38 -6.81 -11.58 -6.02
C SER A 38 -7.73 -11.14 -4.89
N GLY A 39 -7.70 -9.87 -4.50
CA GLY A 39 -8.51 -9.30 -3.43
C GLY A 39 -7.68 -8.77 -2.27
N SER A 40 -8.36 -8.08 -1.35
CA SER A 40 -7.78 -7.47 -0.16
C SER A 40 -7.75 -8.45 1.01
N GLY A 41 -6.60 -8.58 1.65
CA GLY A 41 -6.40 -9.45 2.81
C GLY A 41 -6.57 -8.70 4.14
N THR A 42 -7.55 -9.08 4.93
CA THR A 42 -7.70 -8.65 6.32
C THR A 42 -6.91 -9.58 7.24
N TYR A 43 -6.08 -9.02 8.11
CA TYR A 43 -5.28 -9.81 9.04
C TYR A 43 -5.82 -9.74 10.46
N LEU A 44 -5.84 -10.89 11.15
CA LEU A 44 -6.14 -11.01 12.57
C LEU A 44 -4.84 -11.39 13.27
N VAL A 45 -4.35 -10.52 14.16
CA VAL A 45 -3.06 -10.68 14.83
C VAL A 45 -3.25 -10.89 16.33
N GLY A 46 -2.69 -11.97 16.82
CA GLY A 46 -2.76 -12.38 18.21
C GLY A 46 -3.20 -13.83 18.38
N SER A 47 -3.19 -14.32 19.65
CA SER A 47 -3.61 -15.66 19.97
C SER A 47 -5.11 -15.85 19.77
N ILE A 48 -5.53 -17.02 19.30
CA ILE A 48 -6.95 -17.36 19.13
C ILE A 48 -7.74 -17.33 20.44
N GLU A 49 -7.07 -17.49 21.58
CA GLU A 49 -7.69 -17.51 22.93
C GLU A 49 -7.50 -16.17 23.67
N GLY A 50 -6.78 -15.23 23.10
CA GLY A 50 -6.42 -13.96 23.73
C GLY A 50 -6.99 -12.74 23.01
N PRO A 51 -6.68 -11.53 23.49
CA PRO A 51 -6.98 -10.33 22.75
C PRO A 51 -6.20 -10.29 21.43
N ILE A 52 -6.86 -9.79 20.39
CA ILE A 52 -6.31 -9.66 19.05
C ILE A 52 -6.54 -8.25 18.52
N VAL A 53 -5.85 -7.89 17.44
CA VAL A 53 -6.17 -6.73 16.61
C VAL A 53 -6.48 -7.20 15.19
N ILE A 54 -7.25 -6.40 14.47
CA ILE A 54 -7.53 -6.58 13.04
C ILE A 54 -6.73 -5.52 12.28
N ILE A 55 -6.05 -5.90 11.19
CA ILE A 55 -5.36 -4.97 10.29
C ILE A 55 -6.06 -5.00 8.94
N ASP A 56 -6.40 -3.83 8.42
CA ASP A 56 -7.14 -3.59 7.19
C ASP A 56 -8.47 -4.37 7.15
N PRO A 57 -9.58 -3.77 7.61
CA PRO A 57 -10.90 -4.42 7.61
C PRO A 57 -11.44 -4.74 6.21
N GLY A 58 -10.72 -4.32 5.15
CA GLY A 58 -11.06 -4.62 3.77
C GLY A 58 -12.13 -3.70 3.17
N PRO A 59 -12.65 -4.05 1.99
CA PRO A 59 -13.70 -3.30 1.33
C PRO A 59 -15.05 -3.38 2.08
N ALA A 60 -15.95 -2.45 1.79
CA ALA A 60 -17.32 -2.44 2.31
C ALA A 60 -18.18 -3.53 1.66
N LEU A 61 -17.83 -4.78 1.88
CA LEU A 61 -18.55 -5.98 1.42
C LEU A 61 -19.06 -6.75 2.64
N SER A 62 -20.36 -6.82 2.83
CA SER A 62 -20.96 -7.47 4.01
C SER A 62 -20.52 -8.93 4.16
N ASP A 63 -20.45 -9.69 3.05
CA ASP A 63 -19.94 -11.07 3.08
C ASP A 63 -18.51 -11.17 3.63
N HIS A 64 -17.66 -10.18 3.35
CA HIS A 64 -16.30 -10.11 3.88
C HIS A 64 -16.30 -9.73 5.36
N CYS A 65 -17.07 -8.72 5.75
CA CYS A 65 -17.22 -8.31 7.14
C CYS A 65 -17.75 -9.47 8.01
N ASP A 66 -18.73 -10.20 7.53
CA ASP A 66 -19.26 -11.40 8.19
C ASP A 66 -18.20 -12.49 8.33
N ALA A 67 -17.42 -12.74 7.27
CA ALA A 67 -16.34 -13.73 7.30
C ALA A 67 -15.23 -13.33 8.31
N VAL A 68 -14.84 -12.06 8.37
CA VAL A 68 -13.88 -11.54 9.34
C VAL A 68 -14.44 -11.66 10.76
N ALA A 69 -15.70 -11.27 11.01
CA ALA A 69 -16.35 -11.41 12.31
C ALA A 69 -16.43 -12.89 12.75
N ALA A 70 -16.76 -13.79 11.83
CA ALA A 70 -16.72 -15.23 12.09
C ALA A 70 -15.32 -15.74 12.43
N ALA A 71 -14.28 -15.24 11.74
CA ALA A 71 -12.88 -15.59 12.00
C ALA A 71 -12.36 -15.08 13.35
N VAL A 72 -12.90 -13.98 13.89
CA VAL A 72 -12.65 -13.48 15.24
C VAL A 72 -13.11 -14.51 16.27
N GLY A 73 -14.28 -15.12 16.06
CA GLY A 73 -14.86 -16.09 16.99
C GLY A 73 -15.21 -15.46 18.34
N HIS A 74 -14.60 -15.98 19.42
CA HIS A 74 -14.81 -15.48 20.79
C HIS A 74 -13.66 -14.58 21.28
N ALA A 75 -12.67 -14.31 20.45
CA ALA A 75 -11.56 -13.45 20.82
C ALA A 75 -12.02 -12.01 21.03
N LYS A 76 -11.48 -11.35 22.05
CA LYS A 76 -11.67 -9.90 22.21
C LYS A 76 -10.85 -9.16 21.17
N VAL A 77 -11.46 -8.29 20.41
CA VAL A 77 -10.76 -7.39 19.49
C VAL A 77 -10.49 -6.08 20.22
N ASP A 78 -9.21 -5.71 20.38
CA ASP A 78 -8.82 -4.49 21.08
C ASP A 78 -8.81 -3.26 20.17
N ALA A 79 -8.52 -3.43 18.87
CA ALA A 79 -8.55 -2.37 17.87
C ALA A 79 -8.68 -2.92 16.46
N ILE A 80 -9.26 -2.13 15.56
CA ILE A 80 -9.19 -2.28 14.10
C ILE A 80 -8.16 -1.25 13.63
N LEU A 81 -7.03 -1.72 13.09
CA LEU A 81 -5.93 -0.90 12.60
C LEU A 81 -6.04 -0.76 11.08
N VAL A 82 -5.91 0.45 10.57
CA VAL A 82 -5.96 0.72 9.14
C VAL A 82 -4.59 1.18 8.66
N THR A 83 -4.05 0.52 7.63
CA THR A 83 -2.75 0.90 7.05
C THR A 83 -2.84 2.23 6.34
N HIS A 84 -3.87 2.43 5.53
CA HIS A 84 -4.13 3.66 4.80
C HIS A 84 -5.61 3.73 4.36
N THR A 85 -6.00 4.85 3.78
CA THR A 85 -7.42 5.18 3.60
C THR A 85 -7.96 4.93 2.19
N HIS A 86 -7.46 3.93 1.46
CA HIS A 86 -8.16 3.42 0.27
C HIS A 86 -9.35 2.54 0.69
N LEU A 87 -10.40 2.58 -0.12
CA LEU A 87 -11.69 1.94 0.20
C LEU A 87 -11.58 0.41 0.37
N ASP A 88 -10.67 -0.22 -0.31
CA ASP A 88 -10.42 -1.65 -0.22
C ASP A 88 -9.62 -2.08 1.03
N HIS A 89 -9.10 -1.12 1.80
CA HIS A 89 -8.46 -1.31 3.11
C HIS A 89 -9.35 -0.87 4.26
N CYS A 90 -10.00 0.28 4.15
CA CYS A 90 -10.75 0.91 5.25
C CYS A 90 -12.28 0.84 5.09
N GLY A 91 -12.79 0.43 3.91
CA GLY A 91 -14.21 0.51 3.61
C GLY A 91 -15.12 -0.26 4.57
N GLY A 92 -14.69 -1.43 5.03
CA GLY A 92 -15.38 -2.26 6.03
C GLY A 92 -15.23 -1.81 7.48
N ALA A 93 -14.41 -0.76 7.74
CA ALA A 93 -14.03 -0.38 9.10
C ALA A 93 -15.21 -0.07 10.01
N ARG A 94 -16.18 0.70 9.53
CA ARG A 94 -17.32 1.11 10.34
C ARG A 94 -18.26 -0.06 10.63
N GLU A 95 -18.55 -0.90 9.63
CA GLU A 95 -19.39 -2.09 9.79
C GLU A 95 -18.79 -3.07 10.80
N LEU A 96 -17.50 -3.39 10.67
CA LEU A 96 -16.81 -4.25 11.65
C LEU A 96 -16.67 -3.62 13.03
N SER A 97 -16.42 -2.30 13.12
CA SER A 97 -16.38 -1.59 14.40
C SER A 97 -17.68 -1.70 15.18
N GLU A 98 -18.81 -1.53 14.49
CA GLU A 98 -20.13 -1.66 15.11
C GLU A 98 -20.43 -3.12 15.50
N ALA A 99 -20.17 -4.08 14.60
CA ALA A 99 -20.41 -5.50 14.85
C ALA A 99 -19.59 -6.07 16.01
N LEU A 100 -18.33 -5.61 16.16
CA LEU A 100 -17.40 -6.10 17.18
C LEU A 100 -17.30 -5.18 18.41
N ASN A 101 -18.00 -4.04 18.39
CA ASN A 101 -17.89 -2.99 19.42
C ASN A 101 -16.43 -2.61 19.72
N THR A 102 -15.66 -2.31 18.65
CA THR A 102 -14.21 -2.12 18.68
C THR A 102 -13.83 -0.83 17.97
N PRO A 103 -12.95 0.03 18.53
CA PRO A 103 -12.55 1.28 17.92
C PRO A 103 -11.68 1.08 16.68
N VAL A 104 -11.77 2.02 15.74
CA VAL A 104 -10.94 2.09 14.53
C VAL A 104 -9.79 3.05 14.75
N HIS A 105 -8.57 2.59 14.54
CA HIS A 105 -7.35 3.34 14.69
C HIS A 105 -6.63 3.47 13.33
N ALA A 106 -6.17 4.67 12.98
CA ALA A 106 -5.40 4.96 11.78
C ALA A 106 -4.49 6.17 11.97
N PHE A 107 -3.57 6.40 11.04
CA PHE A 107 -2.74 7.61 11.06
C PHE A 107 -3.57 8.90 11.03
N GLY A 108 -4.65 8.92 10.25
CA GLY A 108 -5.55 10.06 10.14
C GLY A 108 -6.64 9.86 9.11
N ALA A 109 -7.35 10.95 8.81
CA ALA A 109 -8.30 11.02 7.71
C ALA A 109 -7.58 10.90 6.34
N HIS A 110 -8.35 10.73 5.27
CA HIS A 110 -7.78 10.78 3.92
C HIS A 110 -7.14 12.15 3.66
N PRO A 111 -5.88 12.18 3.18
CA PRO A 111 -5.08 13.41 3.18
C PRO A 111 -5.57 14.48 2.18
N VAL A 112 -6.17 14.07 1.08
CA VAL A 112 -6.68 15.00 0.05
C VAL A 112 -8.18 15.19 0.23
N ALA A 113 -8.57 16.39 0.64
CA ALA A 113 -9.98 16.72 0.94
C ALA A 113 -10.85 16.94 -0.31
N ASP A 114 -10.24 17.25 -1.46
CA ASP A 114 -10.95 17.57 -2.71
C ASP A 114 -10.69 16.48 -3.77
N ALA A 115 -11.56 15.46 -3.76
CA ALA A 115 -11.71 14.64 -4.95
C ALA A 115 -12.21 15.55 -6.09
N ARG A 116 -11.40 15.74 -7.12
CA ARG A 116 -11.97 16.21 -8.39
C ARG A 116 -12.78 15.06 -8.94
N ASP A 117 -14.08 15.22 -9.03
CA ASP A 117 -15.03 14.21 -9.56
C ASP A 117 -14.66 13.70 -10.98
N ASP A 118 -13.74 14.38 -11.66
CA ASP A 118 -13.25 14.10 -13.01
C ASP A 118 -11.86 13.43 -13.04
N ALA A 119 -11.21 13.19 -11.87
CA ALA A 119 -9.98 12.43 -11.84
C ALA A 119 -10.26 10.94 -12.18
N PRO A 120 -9.46 10.31 -13.07
CA PRO A 120 -9.64 8.89 -13.33
C PRO A 120 -9.45 8.11 -12.04
N ALA A 121 -10.35 7.15 -11.75
CA ALA A 121 -10.15 6.19 -10.67
C ALA A 121 -8.89 5.37 -10.98
N LEU A 122 -7.83 5.58 -10.20
CA LEU A 122 -6.50 5.03 -10.47
C LEU A 122 -6.10 3.93 -9.50
N ASP A 123 -6.97 3.68 -8.55
CA ASP A 123 -6.96 2.64 -7.53
C ASP A 123 -8.42 2.42 -7.10
N GLU A 124 -8.64 1.71 -5.99
CA GLU A 124 -9.98 1.50 -5.43
C GLU A 124 -10.60 2.79 -4.84
N GLY A 125 -9.89 3.92 -4.97
CA GLY A 125 -10.31 5.24 -4.50
C GLY A 125 -10.07 5.49 -3.01
N GLY A 126 -9.89 6.77 -2.66
CA GLY A 126 -9.74 7.20 -1.27
C GLY A 126 -11.09 7.34 -0.56
N ASP A 127 -11.16 6.96 0.72
CA ASP A 127 -12.31 7.27 1.55
C ASP A 127 -12.17 8.67 2.18
N TYR A 128 -12.69 9.67 1.50
CA TYR A 128 -12.69 11.06 1.98
C TYR A 128 -13.55 11.29 3.23
N ARG A 129 -14.44 10.34 3.56
CA ARG A 129 -15.30 10.40 4.74
C ARG A 129 -14.72 9.65 5.93
N PHE A 130 -13.66 8.87 5.70
CA PHE A 130 -13.03 8.09 6.75
C PHE A 130 -12.55 9.00 7.90
N ARG A 131 -12.92 8.63 9.11
CA ARG A 131 -12.44 9.26 10.34
C ARG A 131 -12.17 8.14 11.35
N PRO A 132 -10.93 7.99 11.79
CA PRO A 132 -10.61 7.03 12.86
C PRO A 132 -11.15 7.53 14.20
N ASP A 133 -11.43 6.59 15.09
CA ASP A 133 -11.77 6.92 16.49
C ASP A 133 -10.51 7.33 17.26
N HIS A 134 -9.35 6.76 16.91
CA HIS A 134 -8.04 7.10 17.48
C HIS A 134 -6.97 7.27 16.40
N HIS A 135 -6.09 8.25 16.62
CA HIS A 135 -4.92 8.43 15.76
C HIS A 135 -3.77 7.54 16.20
N ILE A 136 -3.03 7.01 15.21
CA ILE A 136 -1.80 6.24 15.38
C ILE A 136 -0.62 7.12 14.97
N ALA A 137 0.39 7.26 15.83
CA ALA A 137 1.67 7.85 15.49
C ALA A 137 2.72 6.78 15.14
N ASN A 138 3.79 7.20 14.46
CA ASN A 138 4.94 6.33 14.24
C ASN A 138 5.54 5.87 15.58
N GLY A 139 5.70 4.56 15.75
CA GLY A 139 6.23 3.97 16.96
C GLY A 139 5.17 3.59 18.01
N ASP A 140 3.90 3.92 17.81
CA ASP A 140 2.83 3.46 18.69
C ASP A 140 2.74 1.94 18.69
N THR A 141 2.41 1.37 19.87
CA THR A 141 2.41 -0.07 20.06
C THR A 141 1.05 -0.59 20.52
N TYR A 142 0.73 -1.78 20.03
CA TYR A 142 -0.39 -2.61 20.46
C TYR A 142 0.20 -3.93 20.97
N SER A 143 -0.32 -4.45 22.08
CA SER A 143 0.23 -5.69 22.62
C SER A 143 -0.82 -6.55 23.31
N GLY A 144 -0.57 -7.84 23.30
CA GLY A 144 -1.35 -8.83 24.03
C GLY A 144 -0.43 -9.95 24.52
N PRO A 145 -0.97 -11.02 25.11
CA PRO A 145 -0.16 -12.13 25.58
C PRO A 145 0.65 -12.77 24.45
N GLY A 146 1.98 -12.55 24.48
CA GLY A 146 2.91 -13.14 23.54
C GLY A 146 2.99 -12.47 22.16
N TRP A 147 2.50 -11.24 22.00
CA TRP A 147 2.66 -10.49 20.77
C TRP A 147 2.73 -8.97 21.03
N THR A 148 3.48 -8.30 20.18
CA THR A 148 3.65 -6.85 20.15
C THR A 148 3.69 -6.36 18.71
N LEU A 149 2.77 -5.46 18.35
CA LEU A 149 2.76 -4.74 17.07
C LEU A 149 3.24 -3.31 17.28
N THR A 150 4.11 -2.84 16.40
CA THR A 150 4.58 -1.46 16.36
C THR A 150 4.20 -0.82 15.04
N ALA A 151 3.57 0.35 15.08
CA ALA A 151 3.26 1.13 13.89
C ALA A 151 4.53 1.75 13.31
N VAL A 152 4.71 1.61 12.00
CA VAL A 152 5.85 2.16 11.24
C VAL A 152 5.29 3.05 10.14
N HIS A 153 5.50 4.36 10.25
CA HIS A 153 5.02 5.30 9.24
C HIS A 153 5.85 5.16 7.96
N THR A 154 5.19 4.85 6.86
CA THR A 154 5.80 4.58 5.55
C THR A 154 5.10 5.37 4.45
N PRO A 155 5.20 6.71 4.46
CA PRO A 155 4.57 7.55 3.46
C PRO A 155 5.11 7.29 2.05
N GLY A 156 4.32 7.62 1.04
CA GLY A 156 4.73 7.57 -0.35
C GLY A 156 3.67 7.04 -1.30
N HIS A 157 3.02 5.91 -1.01
CA HIS A 157 1.79 5.50 -1.68
C HIS A 157 0.66 6.48 -1.34
N LEU A 158 0.39 6.63 -0.06
CA LEU A 158 -0.31 7.75 0.56
C LEU A 158 0.52 8.35 1.70
N SER A 159 0.30 9.62 2.04
CA SER A 159 1.00 10.30 3.13
C SER A 159 0.63 9.74 4.51
N ASN A 160 -0.55 9.12 4.64
CA ASN A 160 -1.06 8.53 5.87
C ASN A 160 -0.78 7.02 6.00
N HIS A 161 0.09 6.46 5.15
CA HIS A 161 0.35 5.02 5.13
C HIS A 161 1.16 4.55 6.33
N LEU A 162 0.69 3.47 6.97
CA LEU A 162 1.37 2.75 8.05
C LEU A 162 1.64 1.30 7.64
N CYS A 163 2.82 0.80 7.97
CA CYS A 163 3.07 -0.62 8.15
C CYS A 163 2.95 -0.98 9.64
N PHE A 164 2.74 -2.26 9.96
CA PHE A 164 2.71 -2.75 11.34
C PHE A 164 3.70 -3.90 11.51
N ALA A 165 4.62 -3.74 12.46
CA ALA A 165 5.68 -4.72 12.72
C ALA A 165 5.30 -5.62 13.90
N LEU A 166 5.21 -6.94 13.67
CA LEU A 166 5.01 -7.97 14.68
C LEU A 166 6.38 -8.46 15.16
N GLN A 167 6.73 -8.10 16.38
CA GLN A 167 8.07 -8.30 16.93
C GLN A 167 8.43 -9.79 17.06
N GLU A 168 7.54 -10.60 17.61
CA GLU A 168 7.78 -12.00 17.96
C GLU A 168 8.01 -12.90 16.75
N GLU A 169 7.50 -12.53 15.60
CA GLU A 169 7.66 -13.28 14.35
C GLU A 169 8.54 -12.57 13.33
N LYS A 170 9.14 -11.42 13.68
CA LYS A 170 9.89 -10.56 12.76
C LYS A 170 9.12 -10.34 11.45
N ALA A 171 7.84 -10.11 11.58
CA ALA A 171 6.92 -9.94 10.45
C ALA A 171 6.50 -8.49 10.31
N LEU A 172 6.28 -8.04 9.07
CA LEU A 172 5.76 -6.72 8.78
C LEU A 172 4.52 -6.82 7.90
N PHE A 173 3.43 -6.24 8.35
CA PHE A 173 2.24 -5.99 7.53
C PHE A 173 2.48 -4.74 6.72
N THR A 174 2.60 -4.89 5.40
CA THR A 174 3.11 -3.82 4.52
C THR A 174 2.03 -2.98 3.87
N GLY A 175 0.75 -3.31 4.09
CA GLY A 175 -0.31 -2.64 3.35
C GLY A 175 0.00 -2.66 1.86
N ASP A 176 -0.04 -1.50 1.24
CA ASP A 176 0.29 -1.29 -0.17
C ASP A 176 1.67 -0.69 -0.41
N HIS A 177 2.46 -0.49 0.65
CA HIS A 177 3.83 0.00 0.47
C HIS A 177 4.72 -0.98 -0.31
N ILE A 178 4.61 -2.30 0.00
CA ILE A 178 5.23 -3.38 -0.78
C ILE A 178 4.20 -4.49 -0.99
N MET A 179 3.93 -4.79 -2.27
CA MET A 179 3.07 -5.88 -2.70
C MET A 179 3.88 -6.97 -3.41
N GLY A 180 3.50 -8.24 -3.20
CA GLY A 180 4.25 -9.37 -3.75
C GLY A 180 4.03 -9.61 -5.25
N TRP A 181 3.00 -9.04 -5.86
CA TRP A 181 2.56 -9.33 -7.22
C TRP A 181 2.81 -8.20 -8.24
N ALA A 182 2.91 -6.95 -7.78
CA ALA A 182 3.13 -5.76 -8.60
C ALA A 182 3.92 -4.71 -7.81
N THR A 183 4.37 -3.66 -8.50
CA THR A 183 4.88 -2.46 -7.84
C THR A 183 3.72 -1.55 -7.46
N THR A 184 3.82 -0.96 -6.28
CA THR A 184 2.90 0.05 -5.77
C THR A 184 2.70 1.20 -6.75
N VAL A 185 1.49 1.71 -6.84
CA VAL A 185 1.19 2.97 -7.52
C VAL A 185 1.55 4.12 -6.58
N VAL A 186 2.29 5.10 -7.08
CA VAL A 186 2.58 6.36 -6.39
C VAL A 186 2.01 7.47 -7.24
N ALA A 187 0.90 8.04 -6.80
CA ALA A 187 0.10 8.96 -7.60
C ALA A 187 -0.07 10.31 -6.89
N PRO A 188 0.57 11.39 -7.39
CA PRO A 188 0.27 12.73 -6.89
C PRO A 188 -1.23 13.07 -7.08
N PRO A 189 -1.83 13.94 -6.23
CA PRO A 189 -1.13 14.91 -5.35
C PRO A 189 -0.63 14.36 -4.01
N ASP A 190 -1.20 13.29 -3.46
CA ASP A 190 -0.77 12.78 -2.16
C ASP A 190 0.39 11.79 -2.26
N GLY A 191 0.40 10.95 -3.29
CA GLY A 191 1.52 10.04 -3.55
C GLY A 191 2.83 10.79 -3.84
N ASP A 192 3.90 10.43 -3.12
CA ASP A 192 5.22 11.06 -3.20
C ASP A 192 6.33 10.02 -3.41
N MET A 193 7.03 10.10 -4.55
CA MET A 193 8.09 9.15 -4.91
C MET A 193 9.34 9.33 -4.04
N ALA A 194 9.64 10.53 -3.53
CA ALA A 194 10.77 10.75 -2.65
C ALA A 194 10.51 10.10 -1.29
N ALA A 195 9.35 10.38 -0.68
CA ALA A 195 8.91 9.75 0.57
C ALA A 195 8.81 8.22 0.43
N TYR A 196 8.31 7.71 -0.71
CA TYR A 196 8.24 6.28 -0.98
C TYR A 196 9.63 5.62 -0.96
N ILE A 197 10.63 6.23 -1.60
CA ILE A 197 12.01 5.71 -1.61
C ILE A 197 12.62 5.78 -0.21
N GLU A 198 12.40 6.86 0.54
CA GLU A 198 12.85 6.97 1.93
C GLU A 198 12.24 5.89 2.82
N SER A 199 10.94 5.61 2.64
CA SER A 199 10.26 4.52 3.33
C SER A 199 10.82 3.14 2.94
N LEU A 200 11.22 2.92 1.67
CA LEU A 200 11.94 1.69 1.28
C LEU A 200 13.31 1.57 1.98
N GLU A 201 14.06 2.67 2.12
CA GLU A 201 15.33 2.67 2.88
C GLU A 201 15.11 2.36 4.37
N LEU A 202 14.05 2.91 4.97
CA LEU A 202 13.64 2.56 6.32
C LEU A 202 13.40 1.06 6.45
N LEU A 203 12.63 0.45 5.52
CA LEU A 203 12.39 -0.99 5.55
C LEU A 203 13.65 -1.82 5.33
N LEU A 204 14.62 -1.33 4.55
CA LEU A 204 15.91 -1.98 4.35
C LEU A 204 16.81 -1.94 5.60
N SER A 205 16.59 -1.01 6.52
CA SER A 205 17.31 -0.94 7.80
C SER A 205 16.76 -1.90 8.87
N ARG A 206 15.62 -2.54 8.61
CA ARG A 206 14.93 -3.46 9.52
C ARG A 206 15.40 -4.90 9.28
N ASP A 207 15.17 -5.77 10.24
CA ASP A 207 15.52 -7.20 10.22
C ASP A 207 14.31 -8.14 10.08
N ASP A 208 13.22 -7.64 9.50
CA ASP A 208 12.03 -8.44 9.25
C ASP A 208 12.35 -9.65 8.35
N GLU A 209 11.76 -10.80 8.67
CA GLU A 209 11.99 -12.07 7.96
C GLU A 209 10.86 -12.42 6.99
N ILE A 210 9.66 -11.82 7.19
CA ILE A 210 8.50 -12.01 6.30
C ILE A 210 7.69 -10.71 6.19
N TYR A 211 7.17 -10.44 4.98
CA TYR A 211 6.16 -9.40 4.77
C TYR A 211 4.80 -10.02 4.45
N TYR A 212 3.78 -9.43 5.03
CA TYR A 212 2.37 -9.72 4.80
C TYR A 212 1.71 -8.51 4.11
N PRO A 213 1.68 -8.48 2.76
CA PRO A 213 1.01 -7.41 2.02
C PRO A 213 -0.52 -7.60 2.04
N THR A 214 -1.27 -6.51 1.91
CA THR A 214 -2.73 -6.61 1.79
C THR A 214 -3.14 -7.35 0.51
N HIS A 215 -2.35 -7.22 -0.58
CA HIS A 215 -2.63 -7.90 -1.84
C HIS A 215 -1.57 -8.94 -2.18
N GLY A 216 -2.01 -10.19 -2.40
CA GLY A 216 -1.18 -11.29 -2.85
C GLY A 216 -0.58 -12.16 -1.75
N ALA A 217 0.47 -12.88 -2.11
CA ALA A 217 1.13 -13.84 -1.23
C ALA A 217 2.09 -13.18 -0.24
N PRO A 218 2.34 -13.81 0.93
CA PRO A 218 3.42 -13.42 1.83
C PRO A 218 4.80 -13.46 1.15
N ILE A 219 5.66 -12.49 1.46
CA ILE A 219 7.01 -12.35 0.91
C ILE A 219 8.03 -12.87 1.92
N LYS A 220 8.62 -14.05 1.63
CA LYS A 220 9.54 -14.75 2.55
C LYS A 220 10.99 -14.26 2.48
N ASN A 221 11.33 -13.37 1.57
CA ASN A 221 12.68 -12.81 1.44
C ASN A 221 12.60 -11.28 1.31
N PRO A 222 12.07 -10.60 2.36
CA PRO A 222 11.66 -9.21 2.28
C PRO A 222 12.81 -8.27 1.93
N GLN A 223 14.00 -8.50 2.46
CA GLN A 223 15.16 -7.65 2.22
C GLN A 223 15.62 -7.68 0.74
N ALA A 224 15.65 -8.86 0.12
CA ALA A 224 15.99 -8.98 -1.30
C ALA A 224 14.89 -8.37 -2.18
N PHE A 225 13.63 -8.58 -1.81
CA PHE A 225 12.47 -8.03 -2.53
C PHE A 225 12.47 -6.49 -2.48
N THR A 226 12.64 -5.90 -1.30
CA THR A 226 12.69 -4.44 -1.11
C THR A 226 13.83 -3.81 -1.90
N ARG A 227 15.03 -4.43 -1.89
CA ARG A 227 16.15 -3.98 -2.75
C ARG A 227 15.79 -3.99 -4.23
N ALA A 228 15.10 -5.02 -4.71
CA ALA A 228 14.67 -5.11 -6.10
C ALA A 228 13.61 -4.04 -6.45
N VAL A 229 12.65 -3.80 -5.57
CA VAL A 229 11.66 -2.71 -5.73
C VAL A 229 12.36 -1.36 -5.79
N ARG A 230 13.27 -1.06 -4.85
CA ARG A 230 14.04 0.19 -4.84
C ARG A 230 14.87 0.36 -6.13
N ALA A 231 15.58 -0.69 -6.55
CA ALA A 231 16.36 -0.67 -7.78
C ALA A 231 15.48 -0.42 -9.02
N HIS A 232 14.26 -0.96 -9.03
CA HIS A 232 13.29 -0.68 -10.09
C HIS A 232 12.88 0.79 -10.12
N ARG A 233 12.67 1.47 -8.97
CA ARG A 233 12.36 2.91 -8.95
C ARG A 233 13.48 3.74 -9.57
N PHE A 234 14.74 3.50 -9.19
CA PHE A 234 15.89 4.19 -9.81
C PHE A 234 16.06 3.84 -11.30
N PHE A 235 15.77 2.61 -11.70
CA PHE A 235 15.75 2.24 -13.11
C PHE A 235 14.71 3.05 -13.90
N ARG A 236 13.52 3.29 -13.31
CA ARG A 236 12.49 4.16 -13.93
C ARG A 236 12.95 5.61 -14.04
N ASP A 237 13.65 6.15 -13.04
CA ASP A 237 14.29 7.49 -13.16
C ASP A 237 15.24 7.53 -14.36
N GLY A 238 16.10 6.53 -14.49
CA GLY A 238 17.02 6.43 -15.63
C GLY A 238 16.30 6.35 -16.98
N GLN A 239 15.21 5.60 -17.06
CA GLN A 239 14.42 5.52 -18.29
C GLN A 239 13.79 6.88 -18.66
N ILE A 240 13.26 7.63 -17.68
CA ILE A 240 12.72 8.98 -17.90
C ILE A 240 13.81 9.90 -18.43
N VAL A 241 14.98 9.90 -17.79
CA VAL A 241 16.13 10.71 -18.23
C VAL A 241 16.54 10.37 -19.68
N GLU A 242 16.54 9.10 -20.08
CA GLU A 242 16.82 8.71 -21.47
C GLU A 242 15.72 9.17 -22.47
N GLN A 243 14.47 9.22 -22.05
CA GLN A 243 13.42 9.79 -22.89
C GLN A 243 13.62 11.29 -23.08
N LEU A 244 13.96 12.02 -22.01
CA LEU A 244 14.25 13.45 -22.07
C LEU A 244 15.46 13.73 -23.00
N LYS A 245 16.54 12.93 -22.90
CA LYS A 245 17.68 13.01 -23.82
C LYS A 245 17.31 12.82 -25.28
N SER A 246 16.28 12.00 -25.55
CA SER A 246 15.79 11.74 -26.89
C SER A 246 14.79 12.79 -27.39
N GLY A 247 14.60 13.89 -26.64
CA GLY A 247 13.74 15.03 -27.01
C GLY A 247 12.25 14.83 -26.70
N ARG A 248 11.88 13.81 -25.90
CA ARG A 248 10.50 13.64 -25.41
C ARG A 248 10.35 14.42 -24.11
N GLU A 249 9.65 15.54 -24.17
CA GLU A 249 9.59 16.51 -23.07
C GLU A 249 8.28 16.42 -22.26
N THR A 250 7.30 15.63 -22.69
CA THR A 250 6.00 15.53 -22.03
C THR A 250 5.71 14.11 -21.54
N ILE A 251 4.90 13.97 -20.49
CA ILE A 251 4.44 12.68 -19.97
C ILE A 251 3.72 11.89 -21.07
N GLY A 252 2.91 12.57 -21.89
CA GLY A 252 2.19 11.95 -23.01
C GLY A 252 3.11 11.35 -24.08
N GLU A 253 4.32 11.88 -24.27
CA GLU A 253 5.33 11.34 -25.18
C GLU A 253 6.15 10.21 -24.53
N ILE A 254 6.40 10.30 -23.22
CA ILE A 254 7.23 9.36 -22.46
C ILE A 254 6.51 8.03 -22.20
N VAL A 255 5.26 8.09 -21.70
CA VAL A 255 4.51 6.90 -21.28
C VAL A 255 4.32 5.86 -22.38
N PRO A 256 3.90 6.19 -23.61
CA PRO A 256 3.72 5.19 -24.65
C PRO A 256 5.01 4.41 -25.01
N VAL A 257 6.17 5.03 -24.80
CA VAL A 257 7.47 4.39 -25.07
C VAL A 257 7.91 3.52 -23.90
N MET A 258 7.86 4.05 -22.67
CA MET A 258 8.28 3.30 -21.48
C MET A 258 7.36 2.12 -21.16
N TYR A 259 6.09 2.22 -21.50
CA TYR A 259 5.03 1.24 -21.19
C TYR A 259 4.44 0.58 -22.44
N ALA A 260 5.22 0.49 -23.53
CA ALA A 260 4.75 -0.06 -24.81
C ALA A 260 4.20 -1.51 -24.72
N SER A 261 4.70 -2.31 -23.75
CA SER A 261 4.26 -3.68 -23.49
C SER A 261 3.12 -3.80 -22.48
N VAL A 262 2.68 -2.69 -21.90
CA VAL A 262 1.61 -2.64 -20.88
C VAL A 262 0.28 -2.32 -21.57
N ASP A 263 -0.80 -2.92 -21.07
CA ASP A 263 -2.16 -2.62 -21.53
C ASP A 263 -2.41 -1.11 -21.48
N LYS A 264 -2.89 -0.54 -22.60
CA LYS A 264 -3.14 0.89 -22.72
C LYS A 264 -4.14 1.42 -21.68
N ARG A 265 -5.02 0.57 -21.15
CA ARG A 265 -5.94 0.94 -20.07
C ARG A 265 -5.22 1.32 -18.77
N LEU A 266 -3.98 0.85 -18.58
CA LEU A 266 -3.13 1.17 -17.44
C LEU A 266 -2.19 2.38 -17.69
N HIS A 267 -2.19 2.95 -18.90
CA HIS A 267 -1.36 4.13 -19.21
C HIS A 267 -1.71 5.37 -18.38
N PRO A 268 -2.97 5.64 -17.98
CA PRO A 268 -3.27 6.73 -17.05
C PRO A 268 -2.56 6.57 -15.69
N ALA A 269 -2.59 5.38 -15.10
CA ALA A 269 -1.85 5.09 -13.85
C ALA A 269 -0.32 5.18 -14.05
N ALA A 270 0.18 4.68 -15.18
CA ALA A 270 1.59 4.82 -15.55
C ALA A 270 2.01 6.29 -15.69
N ALA A 271 1.13 7.15 -16.22
CA ALA A 271 1.39 8.58 -16.36
C ALA A 271 1.55 9.28 -15.01
N LEU A 272 0.76 8.92 -14.00
CA LEU A 272 0.91 9.46 -12.65
C LEU A 272 2.18 8.95 -11.97
N ASN A 273 2.55 7.68 -12.17
CA ASN A 273 3.85 7.20 -11.69
C ASN A 273 5.03 7.96 -12.34
N VAL A 274 4.98 8.19 -13.66
CA VAL A 274 5.99 9.01 -14.35
C VAL A 274 6.00 10.43 -13.80
N TYR A 275 4.84 11.00 -13.53
CA TYR A 275 4.71 12.32 -12.94
C TYR A 275 5.34 12.39 -11.54
N ALA A 276 5.08 11.41 -10.67
CA ALA A 276 5.71 11.33 -9.35
C ALA A 276 7.26 11.26 -9.44
N HIS A 277 7.79 10.48 -10.39
CA HIS A 277 9.23 10.44 -10.66
C HIS A 277 9.77 11.79 -11.17
N LEU A 278 9.03 12.47 -12.07
CA LEU A 278 9.43 13.77 -12.59
C LEU A 278 9.45 14.85 -11.50
N ILE A 279 8.45 14.89 -10.60
CA ILE A 279 8.47 15.78 -9.42
C ILE A 279 9.76 15.56 -8.64
N ARG A 280 10.09 14.31 -8.30
CA ARG A 280 11.31 13.97 -7.57
C ARG A 280 12.57 14.39 -8.33
N LEU A 281 12.65 14.15 -9.64
CA LEU A 281 13.81 14.53 -10.46
C LEU A 281 13.99 16.04 -10.55
N VAL A 282 12.89 16.81 -10.58
CA VAL A 282 12.92 18.29 -10.52
C VAL A 282 13.41 18.75 -9.15
N THR A 283 12.86 18.22 -8.06
CA THR A 283 13.29 18.55 -6.70
C THR A 283 14.79 18.28 -6.47
N ASN A 284 15.31 17.20 -7.07
CA ASN A 284 16.72 16.84 -6.98
C ASN A 284 17.62 17.63 -7.97
N GLY A 285 17.06 18.53 -8.78
CA GLY A 285 17.82 19.32 -9.74
C GLY A 285 18.38 18.56 -10.96
N ASN A 286 17.86 17.35 -11.24
CA ASN A 286 18.26 16.56 -12.40
C ASN A 286 17.46 16.94 -13.67
N VAL A 287 16.26 17.45 -13.46
CA VAL A 287 15.28 17.83 -14.48
C VAL A 287 14.74 19.22 -14.13
N THR A 288 14.37 19.98 -15.14
CA THR A 288 13.71 21.28 -15.00
C THR A 288 12.38 21.28 -15.73
N CYS A 289 11.48 22.16 -15.32
CA CYS A 289 10.25 22.51 -16.06
C CYS A 289 9.93 23.99 -15.87
N ASP A 290 9.03 24.53 -16.70
CA ASP A 290 8.61 25.92 -16.57
C ASP A 290 7.56 26.02 -15.43
N GLY A 291 7.92 26.70 -14.33
CA GLY A 291 7.11 26.81 -13.11
C GLY A 291 7.06 25.54 -12.28
N GLU A 292 5.98 25.36 -11.53
CA GLU A 292 5.76 24.16 -10.74
C GLU A 292 5.47 22.94 -11.65
N PRO A 293 5.97 21.73 -11.29
CA PRO A 293 5.67 20.52 -12.05
C PRO A 293 4.17 20.24 -12.13
N THR A 294 3.67 19.93 -13.33
CA THR A 294 2.28 19.50 -13.57
C THR A 294 2.25 18.35 -14.58
N MET A 295 1.12 17.65 -14.68
CA MET A 295 0.92 16.62 -15.70
C MET A 295 1.08 17.15 -17.14
N ALA A 296 0.85 18.44 -17.37
CA ALA A 296 0.92 19.10 -18.68
C ALA A 296 2.25 19.82 -18.94
N SER A 297 3.16 19.87 -17.94
CA SER A 297 4.43 20.57 -18.09
C SER A 297 5.34 19.92 -19.14
N ARG A 298 6.22 20.74 -19.70
CA ARG A 298 7.37 20.26 -20.49
C ARG A 298 8.58 20.14 -19.58
N TYR A 299 9.21 19.00 -19.63
CA TYR A 299 10.34 18.63 -18.78
C TYR A 299 11.62 18.54 -19.62
N ARG A 300 12.75 19.03 -19.06
CA ARG A 300 14.07 19.03 -19.72
C ARG A 300 15.14 18.67 -18.73
N LEU A 301 16.25 18.16 -19.21
CA LEU A 301 17.42 17.95 -18.36
C LEU A 301 17.93 19.29 -17.83
N ALA A 302 18.40 19.32 -16.58
CA ALA A 302 18.99 20.48 -15.94
C ALA A 302 20.40 20.79 -16.48
#